data_2dfa1e01e6f28130e779a9d6ff5709b9
#
_entry.id   2dfa1e01e6f28130e779a9d6ff5709b9
#
_cell.length_a   1.000
_cell.length_b   1.000
_cell.length_c   1.000
_cell.angle_alpha   90.00
_cell.angle_beta   90.00
_cell.angle_gamma   90.00
#
_symmetry.space_group_name_H-M   'P 1'
#
loop_
_entity.id
_entity.type
_entity.pdbx_description
1 polymer ?
#
loop_
_entity_poly.entity_id
_entity_poly.type
_entity_poly.pdbx_seq_one_letter_code
_entity_poly.pdbx_strand_id
1 'polypeptide(L)'
;MTELIRNVSYDQSEIIRNILQLHVPGGKIDCDPTYSIGAFYRGTGIDTPALRFDIHPQAEGVVKADARKLPVEDNSISCMMFDPPFLATTGKSLTEGKGNLINRRFGVFPNEQSLHRFYRDALREAHRVLMPGGILIFKCQDKTSSGKQYFSHVFIMNEAVKAGFYPLDLFILLARSRLVADWQARNQRHARKYNSFFWVFRKSDKRIDYTGA
;
A
#
# COMPACT_ATOMS: atom_id res chain seq x y z
N MET A 1 -1.40 32.68 -5.68
CA MET A 1 -1.48 31.64 -6.73
C MET A 1 -1.50 30.29 -6.05
N THR A 2 -2.52 29.48 -6.27
CA THR A 2 -2.58 28.13 -5.71
C THR A 2 -1.55 27.27 -6.45
N GLU A 3 -0.58 26.71 -5.74
CA GLU A 3 0.43 25.84 -6.34
C GLU A 3 -0.25 24.57 -6.89
N LEU A 4 0.11 24.17 -8.11
CA LEU A 4 -0.44 22.96 -8.71
C LEU A 4 0.11 21.72 -7.99
N ILE A 5 -0.77 20.85 -7.58
CA ILE A 5 -0.42 19.57 -6.97
C ILE A 5 0.22 18.68 -8.03
N ARG A 6 1.40 18.14 -7.70
CA ARG A 6 2.14 17.19 -8.54
C ARG A 6 1.95 15.79 -7.99
N ASN A 7 1.92 14.80 -8.87
CA ASN A 7 1.81 13.40 -8.50
C ASN A 7 3.15 12.75 -8.11
N VAL A 8 4.22 13.51 -7.97
CA VAL A 8 5.55 13.01 -7.61
C VAL A 8 6.16 13.88 -6.51
N SER A 9 6.71 13.24 -5.47
CA SER A 9 7.42 13.90 -4.37
C SER A 9 8.49 12.99 -3.76
N TYR A 10 9.43 13.60 -3.02
CA TYR A 10 10.35 12.92 -2.11
C TYR A 10 9.81 12.86 -0.67
N ASP A 11 8.68 13.51 -0.38
CA ASP A 11 8.02 13.53 0.92
C ASP A 11 6.70 12.74 0.87
N GLN A 12 6.68 11.65 1.62
CA GLN A 12 5.50 10.79 1.75
C GLN A 12 4.30 11.53 2.34
N SER A 13 4.54 12.41 3.30
CA SER A 13 3.46 13.16 3.95
C SER A 13 2.83 14.18 3.00
N GLU A 14 3.64 14.78 2.13
CA GLU A 14 3.14 15.65 1.06
C GLU A 14 2.24 14.86 0.10
N ILE A 15 2.66 13.67 -0.34
CA ILE A 15 1.84 12.83 -1.20
C ILE A 15 0.49 12.51 -0.56
N ILE A 16 0.49 12.09 0.70
CA ILE A 16 -0.76 11.73 1.39
C ILE A 16 -1.65 12.97 1.54
N ARG A 17 -1.12 14.13 1.95
CA ARG A 17 -1.88 15.38 2.04
C ARG A 17 -2.48 15.77 0.69
N ASN A 18 -1.73 15.65 -0.39
CA ASN A 18 -2.18 15.94 -1.75
C ASN A 18 -3.32 15.00 -2.18
N ILE A 19 -3.21 13.72 -1.88
CA ILE A 19 -4.28 12.74 -2.14
C ILE A 19 -5.53 13.10 -1.35
N LEU A 20 -5.40 13.42 -0.05
CA LEU A 20 -6.52 13.79 0.79
C LEU A 20 -7.21 15.05 0.27
N GLN A 21 -6.44 16.06 -0.13
CA GLN A 21 -6.96 17.31 -0.65
C GLN A 21 -7.72 17.12 -1.97
N LEU A 22 -7.23 16.29 -2.87
CA LEU A 22 -7.82 16.12 -4.21
C LEU A 22 -8.99 15.13 -4.25
N HIS A 23 -8.90 14.05 -3.46
CA HIS A 23 -9.73 12.87 -3.69
C HIS A 23 -10.59 12.46 -2.50
N VAL A 24 -10.31 12.97 -1.29
CA VAL A 24 -11.01 12.53 -0.07
C VAL A 24 -11.88 13.65 0.47
N PRO A 25 -13.22 13.58 0.30
CA PRO A 25 -14.13 14.52 0.95
C PRO A 25 -13.91 14.54 2.47
N GLY A 26 -13.72 15.73 3.04
CA GLY A 26 -13.42 15.89 4.47
C GLY A 26 -11.94 15.70 4.84
N GLY A 27 -11.07 15.29 3.90
CA GLY A 27 -9.61 15.27 4.06
C GLY A 27 -9.08 14.33 5.14
N LYS A 28 -9.82 13.27 5.51
CA LYS A 28 -9.46 12.35 6.60
C LYS A 28 -9.42 10.89 6.16
N ILE A 29 -8.53 10.15 6.77
CA ILE A 29 -8.47 8.69 6.67
C ILE A 29 -9.26 8.10 7.83
N ASP A 30 -10.23 7.24 7.58
CA ASP A 30 -11.03 6.61 8.63
C ASP A 30 -10.39 5.34 9.17
N CYS A 31 -9.75 4.57 8.28
CA CYS A 31 -9.23 3.24 8.59
C CYS A 31 -7.83 3.02 8.03
N ASP A 32 -6.96 2.42 8.84
CA ASP A 32 -5.65 1.88 8.42
C ASP A 32 -5.52 0.44 8.96
N PRO A 33 -5.67 -0.58 8.10
CA PRO A 33 -5.55 -1.99 8.48
C PRO A 33 -4.10 -2.49 8.52
N THR A 34 -3.12 -1.59 8.33
CA THR A 34 -1.67 -1.85 8.34
C THR A 34 -0.92 -0.82 9.18
N TYR A 35 -1.55 -0.37 10.26
CA TYR A 35 -1.13 0.80 11.03
C TYR A 35 0.29 0.70 11.60
N SER A 36 0.76 -0.48 11.99
CA SER A 36 2.07 -0.72 12.59
C SER A 36 2.32 0.21 13.79
N ILE A 37 3.24 1.15 13.66
CA ILE A 37 3.58 2.17 14.67
C ILE A 37 3.00 3.56 14.33
N GLY A 38 2.20 3.69 13.29
CA GLY A 38 1.58 4.96 12.89
C GLY A 38 2.54 5.97 12.25
N ALA A 39 3.54 5.50 11.51
CA ALA A 39 4.57 6.36 10.92
C ALA A 39 4.03 7.38 9.89
N PHE A 40 2.88 7.11 9.28
CA PHE A 40 2.23 8.05 8.35
C PHE A 40 1.64 9.29 9.05
N TYR A 41 1.35 9.19 10.34
CA TYR A 41 0.54 10.16 11.07
C TYR A 41 1.36 11.01 12.05
N ARG A 42 2.39 10.43 12.67
CA ARG A 42 3.17 11.11 13.71
C ARG A 42 4.02 12.25 13.14
N GLY A 43 3.72 13.49 13.56
CA GLY A 43 4.49 14.68 13.16
C GLY A 43 4.32 15.07 11.69
N THR A 44 3.32 14.57 10.99
CA THR A 44 3.12 14.75 9.55
C THR A 44 2.02 15.75 9.20
N GLY A 45 1.21 16.15 10.19
CA GLY A 45 0.01 16.96 9.98
C GLY A 45 -1.17 16.18 9.38
N ILE A 46 -1.09 14.85 9.37
CA ILE A 46 -2.17 13.96 8.94
C ILE A 46 -2.84 13.39 10.18
N ASP A 47 -4.15 13.53 10.28
CA ASP A 47 -4.93 13.02 11.41
C ASP A 47 -4.80 11.49 11.52
N THR A 48 -4.64 11.02 12.76
CA THR A 48 -4.63 9.58 13.04
C THR A 48 -6.03 8.99 12.80
N PRO A 49 -6.17 7.90 12.01
CA PRO A 49 -7.46 7.28 11.76
C PRO A 49 -8.09 6.72 13.03
N ALA A 50 -9.42 6.75 13.10
CA ALA A 50 -10.17 6.19 14.23
C ALA A 50 -10.06 4.66 14.29
N LEU A 51 -10.13 4.01 13.13
CA LEU A 51 -10.03 2.55 12.98
C LEU A 51 -8.61 2.15 12.61
N ARG A 52 -7.89 1.55 13.56
CA ARG A 52 -6.48 1.15 13.42
C ARG A 52 -6.33 -0.33 13.67
N PHE A 53 -5.87 -1.05 12.67
CA PHE A 53 -5.66 -2.50 12.77
C PHE A 53 -4.24 -2.87 12.36
N ASP A 54 -3.78 -3.99 12.86
CA ASP A 54 -2.54 -4.64 12.43
C ASP A 54 -2.60 -6.13 12.80
N ILE A 55 -1.96 -6.99 12.00
CA ILE A 55 -1.84 -8.42 12.32
C ILE A 55 -0.98 -8.64 13.58
N HIS A 56 -0.02 -7.72 13.83
CA HIS A 56 0.87 -7.68 14.98
C HIS A 56 0.90 -6.27 15.59
N PRO A 57 -0.11 -5.86 16.37
CA PRO A 57 -0.19 -4.52 16.96
C PRO A 57 1.07 -4.12 17.71
N GLN A 58 1.61 -2.92 17.42
CA GLN A 58 2.84 -2.38 18.02
C GLN A 58 2.65 -1.01 18.65
N ALA A 59 1.43 -0.47 18.63
CA ALA A 59 1.08 0.82 19.23
C ALA A 59 -0.23 0.69 20.02
N GLU A 60 -0.40 1.57 21.00
CA GLU A 60 -1.61 1.64 21.80
C GLU A 60 -2.83 2.00 20.95
N GLY A 61 -3.98 1.39 21.24
CA GLY A 61 -5.23 1.59 20.53
C GLY A 61 -5.28 0.98 19.13
N VAL A 62 -4.31 0.13 18.77
CA VAL A 62 -4.35 -0.68 17.54
C VAL A 62 -4.96 -2.03 17.85
N VAL A 63 -6.00 -2.39 17.11
CA VAL A 63 -6.72 -3.66 17.28
C VAL A 63 -6.08 -4.73 16.40
N LYS A 64 -5.90 -5.93 16.95
CA LYS A 64 -5.39 -7.06 16.17
C LYS A 64 -6.43 -7.53 15.16
N ALA A 65 -6.12 -7.43 13.89
CA ALA A 65 -6.95 -7.95 12.81
C ALA A 65 -6.12 -8.29 11.56
N ASP A 66 -6.66 -9.15 10.73
CA ASP A 66 -6.13 -9.45 9.40
C ASP A 66 -6.80 -8.51 8.39
N ALA A 67 -6.01 -7.82 7.58
CA ALA A 67 -6.50 -6.89 6.56
C ALA A 67 -7.42 -7.57 5.49
N ARG A 68 -7.45 -8.89 5.46
CA ARG A 68 -8.34 -9.69 4.60
C ARG A 68 -9.69 -9.99 5.25
N LYS A 69 -9.85 -9.66 6.54
CA LYS A 69 -11.08 -9.88 7.32
C LYS A 69 -11.13 -8.90 8.48
N LEU A 70 -11.59 -7.70 8.22
CA LEU A 70 -11.67 -6.65 9.23
C LEU A 70 -12.94 -6.75 10.05
N PRO A 71 -12.89 -6.48 11.37
CA PRO A 71 -14.08 -6.41 12.22
C PRO A 71 -14.81 -5.08 12.01
N VAL A 72 -15.21 -4.83 10.78
CA VAL A 72 -15.83 -3.57 10.32
C VAL A 72 -17.04 -3.92 9.46
N GLU A 73 -18.12 -3.17 9.61
CA GLU A 73 -19.34 -3.35 8.84
C GLU A 73 -19.15 -3.04 7.35
N ASP A 74 -19.99 -3.65 6.51
CA ASP A 74 -20.01 -3.40 5.08
C ASP A 74 -20.38 -1.93 4.83
N ASN A 75 -19.73 -1.32 3.83
CA ASN A 75 -20.05 0.04 3.36
C ASN A 75 -20.03 1.13 4.45
N SER A 76 -19.13 1.01 5.43
CA SER A 76 -19.09 1.91 6.60
C SER A 76 -17.90 2.88 6.61
N ILE A 77 -16.91 2.72 5.72
CA ILE A 77 -15.67 3.51 5.68
C ILE A 77 -15.68 4.41 4.46
N SER A 78 -15.33 5.70 4.61
CA SER A 78 -15.19 6.62 3.49
C SER A 78 -13.78 6.66 2.90
N CYS A 79 -12.74 6.49 3.72
CA CYS A 79 -11.35 6.47 3.26
C CYS A 79 -10.50 5.46 4.03
N MET A 80 -9.79 4.60 3.28
CA MET A 80 -8.84 3.63 3.82
C MET A 80 -7.43 3.88 3.29
N MET A 81 -6.45 3.92 4.20
CA MET A 81 -5.02 3.84 3.88
C MET A 81 -4.55 2.40 4.02
N PHE A 82 -3.85 1.87 3.02
CA PHE A 82 -3.33 0.51 3.03
C PHE A 82 -1.88 0.46 2.57
N ASP A 83 -0.96 0.18 3.50
CA ASP A 83 0.50 0.04 3.26
C ASP A 83 0.95 -1.38 3.60
N PRO A 84 0.58 -2.38 2.81
CA PRO A 84 0.89 -3.78 3.10
C PRO A 84 2.37 -4.08 2.93
N PRO A 85 2.85 -5.24 3.44
CA PRO A 85 4.20 -5.72 3.16
C PRO A 85 4.48 -5.82 1.66
N PHE A 86 5.68 -5.42 1.23
CA PHE A 86 6.13 -5.51 -0.17
C PHE A 86 7.05 -6.70 -0.43
N LEU A 87 7.50 -7.39 0.64
CA LEU A 87 8.54 -8.41 0.53
C LEU A 87 7.94 -9.81 0.50
N ALA A 88 8.32 -10.57 -0.50
CA ALA A 88 8.26 -12.01 -0.48
C ALA A 88 9.69 -12.56 -0.51
N THR A 89 9.96 -13.61 0.25
CA THR A 89 11.28 -14.20 0.32
C THR A 89 11.29 -15.58 -0.29
N THR A 90 12.26 -15.81 -1.17
CA THR A 90 12.48 -17.12 -1.79
C THR A 90 13.68 -17.86 -1.20
N GLY A 91 14.27 -17.40 -0.08
CA GLY A 91 15.49 -17.96 0.48
C GLY A 91 15.41 -18.32 1.95
N LYS A 92 16.15 -19.36 2.35
CA LYS A 92 16.28 -19.86 3.74
C LYS A 92 16.79 -18.81 4.75
N SER A 93 17.51 -17.79 4.30
CA SER A 93 18.21 -16.83 5.18
C SER A 93 17.30 -15.89 5.96
N LEU A 94 16.01 -15.80 5.65
CA LEU A 94 15.07 -14.89 6.31
C LEU A 94 14.12 -15.59 7.27
N THR A 95 13.99 -16.90 7.21
CA THR A 95 13.19 -17.72 8.15
C THR A 95 13.99 -18.18 9.36
N GLU A 96 15.33 -18.25 9.26
CA GLU A 96 16.21 -18.79 10.32
C GLU A 96 17.06 -17.72 11.04
N GLY A 97 17.05 -16.46 10.56
CA GLY A 97 17.85 -15.38 11.16
C GLY A 97 17.18 -14.73 12.36
N LYS A 98 17.77 -14.83 13.54
CA LYS A 98 17.46 -14.01 14.70
C LYS A 98 17.49 -12.53 14.29
N GLY A 99 16.33 -11.85 14.18
CA GLY A 99 16.31 -10.42 14.41
C GLY A 99 16.27 -9.50 13.21
N ASN A 100 15.78 -9.86 12.06
CA ASN A 100 15.44 -8.83 11.09
C ASN A 100 14.14 -8.13 11.54
N LEU A 101 14.28 -6.90 12.09
CA LEU A 101 13.18 -6.04 12.54
C LEU A 101 12.08 -5.88 11.48
N ILE A 102 12.44 -5.93 10.19
CA ILE A 102 11.54 -5.85 9.06
C ILE A 102 10.59 -7.07 9.06
N ASN A 103 11.11 -8.27 9.26
CA ASN A 103 10.29 -9.50 9.24
C ASN A 103 9.31 -9.57 10.43
N ARG A 104 9.70 -9.03 11.58
CA ARG A 104 8.82 -8.95 12.76
C ARG A 104 7.73 -7.92 12.63
N ARG A 105 7.97 -6.84 11.89
CA ARG A 105 7.04 -5.71 11.75
C ARG A 105 6.00 -5.92 10.64
N PHE A 106 6.41 -6.50 9.51
CA PHE A 106 5.60 -6.47 8.29
C PHE A 106 5.16 -7.85 7.82
N GLY A 107 5.59 -8.92 8.49
CA GLY A 107 5.39 -10.27 7.99
C GLY A 107 6.20 -10.53 6.71
N VAL A 108 6.44 -11.80 6.41
CA VAL A 108 7.16 -12.21 5.20
C VAL A 108 6.35 -13.28 4.49
N PHE A 109 6.05 -13.03 3.23
CA PHE A 109 5.39 -14.02 2.40
C PHE A 109 6.41 -15.01 1.85
N PRO A 110 6.11 -16.33 1.82
CA PRO A 110 7.04 -17.35 1.37
C PRO A 110 7.38 -17.24 -0.11
N ASN A 111 6.54 -16.60 -0.91
CA ASN A 111 6.76 -16.37 -2.33
C ASN A 111 5.85 -15.24 -2.85
N GLU A 112 6.13 -14.80 -4.08
CA GLU A 112 5.37 -13.73 -4.74
C GLU A 112 3.90 -14.08 -4.98
N GLN A 113 3.59 -15.34 -5.24
CA GLN A 113 2.19 -15.77 -5.45
C GLN A 113 1.37 -15.63 -4.18
N SER A 114 1.97 -15.95 -3.01
CA SER A 114 1.33 -15.76 -1.71
C SER A 114 1.09 -14.29 -1.39
N LEU A 115 2.05 -13.42 -1.71
CA LEU A 115 1.91 -11.97 -1.56
C LEU A 115 0.81 -11.42 -2.49
N HIS A 116 0.79 -11.84 -3.75
CA HIS A 116 -0.23 -11.42 -4.71
C HIS A 116 -1.64 -11.91 -4.31
N ARG A 117 -1.75 -13.14 -3.77
CA ARG A 117 -3.00 -13.63 -3.20
C ARG A 117 -3.48 -12.77 -2.05
N PHE A 118 -2.57 -12.41 -1.13
CA PHE A 118 -2.88 -11.50 -0.04
C PHE A 118 -3.40 -10.16 -0.54
N TYR A 119 -2.77 -9.54 -1.54
CA TYR A 119 -3.24 -8.28 -2.12
C TYR A 119 -4.65 -8.40 -2.71
N ARG A 120 -4.92 -9.48 -3.45
CA ARG A 120 -6.25 -9.74 -4.01
C ARG A 120 -7.32 -9.86 -2.93
N ASP A 121 -7.05 -10.63 -1.89
CA ASP A 121 -8.02 -10.86 -0.82
C ASP A 121 -8.23 -9.58 0.00
N ALA A 122 -7.19 -8.82 0.28
CA ALA A 122 -7.29 -7.52 0.96
C ALA A 122 -8.04 -6.47 0.11
N LEU A 123 -7.87 -6.46 -1.21
CA LEU A 123 -8.65 -5.59 -2.12
C LEU A 123 -10.15 -5.91 -2.07
N ARG A 124 -10.53 -7.20 -2.00
CA ARG A 124 -11.93 -7.62 -1.85
C ARG A 124 -12.49 -7.15 -0.51
N GLU A 125 -11.72 -7.29 0.55
CA GLU A 125 -12.12 -6.83 1.88
C GLU A 125 -12.24 -5.30 1.94
N ALA A 126 -11.26 -4.57 1.40
CA ALA A 126 -11.35 -3.11 1.27
C ALA A 126 -12.61 -2.69 0.49
N HIS A 127 -12.94 -3.40 -0.59
CA HIS A 127 -14.17 -3.13 -1.34
C HIS A 127 -15.43 -3.41 -0.50
N ARG A 128 -15.45 -4.45 0.32
CA ARG A 128 -16.57 -4.75 1.21
C ARG A 128 -16.83 -3.62 2.20
N VAL A 129 -15.80 -3.17 2.90
CA VAL A 129 -15.95 -2.20 4.01
C VAL A 129 -16.07 -0.76 3.55
N LEU A 130 -15.53 -0.38 2.40
CA LEU A 130 -15.67 0.96 1.83
C LEU A 130 -17.10 1.20 1.37
N MET A 131 -17.64 2.37 1.68
CA MET A 131 -18.95 2.81 1.15
C MET A 131 -18.89 3.06 -0.37
N PRO A 132 -20.02 3.07 -1.07
CA PRO A 132 -20.06 3.53 -2.47
C PRO A 132 -19.45 4.93 -2.59
N GLY A 133 -18.51 5.10 -3.53
CA GLY A 133 -17.72 6.33 -3.66
C GLY A 133 -16.53 6.45 -2.72
N GLY A 134 -16.38 5.53 -1.78
CA GLY A 134 -15.25 5.51 -0.82
C GLY A 134 -13.89 5.33 -1.49
N ILE A 135 -12.85 5.84 -0.85
CA ILE A 135 -11.49 5.93 -1.39
C ILE A 135 -10.57 4.92 -0.70
N LEU A 136 -9.85 4.15 -1.51
CA LEU A 136 -8.73 3.33 -1.08
C LEU A 136 -7.42 3.96 -1.55
N ILE A 137 -6.53 4.28 -0.62
CA ILE A 137 -5.15 4.68 -0.88
C ILE A 137 -4.28 3.44 -0.69
N PHE A 138 -3.75 2.87 -1.76
CA PHE A 138 -2.96 1.64 -1.73
C PHE A 138 -1.50 1.93 -2.06
N LYS A 139 -0.61 1.82 -1.07
CA LYS A 139 0.82 1.96 -1.29
C LYS A 139 1.46 0.63 -1.68
N CYS A 140 2.30 0.64 -2.69
CA CYS A 140 3.02 -0.54 -3.15
C CYS A 140 4.38 -0.20 -3.76
N GLN A 141 5.17 -1.23 -4.05
CA GLN A 141 6.47 -1.09 -4.68
C GLN A 141 6.72 -2.23 -5.67
N ASP A 142 7.30 -1.87 -6.81
CA ASP A 142 7.86 -2.84 -7.74
C ASP A 142 9.18 -3.40 -7.24
N LYS A 143 9.49 -4.61 -7.63
CA LYS A 143 10.71 -5.27 -7.22
C LYS A 143 11.24 -6.27 -8.23
N THR A 144 12.52 -6.57 -8.08
CA THR A 144 13.15 -7.73 -8.72
C THR A 144 13.37 -8.80 -7.66
N SER A 145 12.90 -10.01 -7.89
CA SER A 145 13.07 -11.16 -7.02
C SER A 145 13.48 -12.38 -7.83
N SER A 146 14.53 -13.09 -7.43
CA SER A 146 15.06 -14.27 -8.14
C SER A 146 15.26 -14.04 -9.64
N GLY A 147 15.81 -12.88 -10.01
CA GLY A 147 16.07 -12.52 -11.42
C GLY A 147 14.82 -12.16 -12.24
N LYS A 148 13.63 -12.16 -11.65
CA LYS A 148 12.37 -11.80 -12.31
C LYS A 148 11.91 -10.43 -11.86
N GLN A 149 11.37 -9.65 -12.78
CA GLN A 149 10.77 -8.36 -12.52
C GLN A 149 9.30 -8.55 -12.16
N TYR A 150 8.88 -7.96 -11.03
CA TYR A 150 7.47 -7.92 -10.58
C TYR A 150 6.99 -6.48 -10.59
N PHE A 151 6.05 -6.17 -11.46
CA PHE A 151 5.34 -4.90 -11.55
C PHE A 151 4.10 -4.96 -10.65
N SER A 152 4.33 -4.87 -9.34
CA SER A 152 3.26 -5.01 -8.34
C SER A 152 2.17 -3.96 -8.51
N HIS A 153 2.53 -2.72 -8.90
CA HIS A 153 1.56 -1.66 -9.13
C HIS A 153 0.57 -1.99 -10.27
N VAL A 154 1.04 -2.64 -11.35
CA VAL A 154 0.18 -3.09 -12.45
C VAL A 154 -0.72 -4.24 -12.00
N PHE A 155 -0.17 -5.20 -11.26
CA PHE A 155 -0.96 -6.30 -10.70
C PHE A 155 -2.07 -5.78 -9.79
N ILE A 156 -1.75 -4.86 -8.87
CA ILE A 156 -2.70 -4.28 -7.93
C ILE A 156 -3.80 -3.52 -8.68
N MET A 157 -3.46 -2.72 -9.69
CA MET A 157 -4.41 -2.00 -10.51
C MET A 157 -5.42 -2.96 -11.16
N ASN A 158 -4.92 -4.03 -11.81
CA ASN A 158 -5.78 -5.02 -12.46
C ASN A 158 -6.70 -5.74 -11.46
N GLU A 159 -6.19 -6.14 -10.29
CA GLU A 159 -7.01 -6.82 -9.28
C GLU A 159 -8.00 -5.86 -8.59
N ALA A 160 -7.64 -4.58 -8.43
CA ALA A 160 -8.54 -3.56 -7.92
C ALA A 160 -9.73 -3.32 -8.89
N VAL A 161 -9.46 -3.21 -10.19
CA VAL A 161 -10.52 -3.09 -11.21
C VAL A 161 -11.46 -4.31 -11.18
N LYS A 162 -10.91 -5.52 -11.10
CA LYS A 162 -11.71 -6.75 -10.97
C LYS A 162 -12.55 -6.78 -9.69
N ALA A 163 -12.05 -6.18 -8.61
CA ALA A 163 -12.77 -6.09 -7.34
C ALA A 163 -13.88 -5.02 -7.31
N GLY A 164 -14.00 -4.18 -8.34
CA GLY A 164 -15.02 -3.14 -8.44
C GLY A 164 -14.52 -1.73 -8.10
N PHE A 165 -13.21 -1.52 -8.15
CA PHE A 165 -12.62 -0.20 -8.00
C PHE A 165 -12.39 0.49 -9.34
N TYR A 166 -12.52 1.81 -9.32
CA TYR A 166 -12.11 2.70 -10.40
C TYR A 166 -10.79 3.38 -10.02
N PRO A 167 -9.69 3.21 -10.78
CA PRO A 167 -8.44 3.92 -10.52
C PRO A 167 -8.60 5.40 -10.85
N LEU A 168 -8.46 6.24 -9.82
CA LEU A 168 -8.61 7.70 -9.95
C LEU A 168 -7.28 8.37 -10.30
N ASP A 169 -6.21 7.97 -9.60
CA ASP A 169 -4.93 8.64 -9.70
C ASP A 169 -3.78 7.73 -9.23
N LEU A 170 -2.55 8.12 -9.58
CA LEU A 170 -1.33 7.44 -9.19
C LEU A 170 -0.27 8.45 -8.78
N PHE A 171 0.13 8.41 -7.50
CA PHE A 171 1.23 9.22 -6.99
C PHE A 171 2.50 8.38 -6.84
N ILE A 172 3.66 9.03 -7.00
CA ILE A 172 4.98 8.41 -6.99
C ILE A 172 5.83 9.04 -5.89
N LEU A 173 6.18 8.24 -4.89
CA LEU A 173 7.16 8.61 -3.88
C LEU A 173 8.56 8.23 -4.36
N LEU A 174 9.44 9.20 -4.48
CA LEU A 174 10.85 8.98 -4.82
C LEU A 174 11.69 8.80 -3.54
N ALA A 175 12.65 7.89 -3.58
CA ALA A 175 13.65 7.74 -2.52
C ALA A 175 14.97 8.39 -2.95
N ARG A 176 15.60 9.18 -2.07
CA ARG A 176 16.91 9.80 -2.34
C ARG A 176 18.05 8.78 -2.31
N SER A 177 17.89 7.72 -1.50
CA SER A 177 18.89 6.66 -1.36
C SER A 177 18.22 5.31 -1.12
N ARG A 178 18.95 4.24 -1.40
CA ARG A 178 18.58 2.85 -1.12
C ARG A 178 19.78 2.10 -0.58
N LEU A 179 19.54 1.23 0.38
CA LEU A 179 20.55 0.26 0.80
C LEU A 179 20.85 -0.69 -0.36
N VAL A 180 22.11 -0.74 -0.75
CA VAL A 180 22.61 -1.61 -1.83
C VAL A 180 23.83 -2.35 -1.29
N ALA A 181 23.81 -3.68 -1.34
CA ALA A 181 24.99 -4.47 -1.02
C ALA A 181 25.99 -4.42 -2.19
N ASP A 182 27.29 -4.46 -1.91
CA ASP A 182 28.36 -4.33 -2.92
C ASP A 182 28.24 -5.37 -4.06
N TRP A 183 27.86 -6.62 -3.72
CA TRP A 183 27.66 -7.65 -4.74
C TRP A 183 26.50 -7.34 -5.69
N GLN A 184 25.50 -6.60 -5.22
CA GLN A 184 24.37 -6.18 -6.03
C GLN A 184 24.74 -5.05 -6.99
N ALA A 185 25.66 -4.18 -6.60
CA ALA A 185 26.20 -3.13 -7.46
C ALA A 185 27.05 -3.72 -8.59
N ARG A 186 27.90 -4.71 -8.26
CA ARG A 186 28.80 -5.37 -9.23
C ARG A 186 28.07 -6.26 -10.25
N ASN A 187 26.92 -6.82 -9.89
CA ASN A 187 26.14 -7.76 -10.71
C ASN A 187 24.76 -7.21 -11.11
N GLN A 188 24.66 -5.92 -11.32
CA GLN A 188 23.41 -5.28 -11.66
C GLN A 188 22.92 -5.70 -13.06
N ARG A 189 21.77 -6.40 -13.11
CA ARG A 189 21.08 -6.79 -14.37
C ARG A 189 19.79 -6.00 -14.61
N HIS A 190 19.25 -5.33 -13.59
CA HIS A 190 18.01 -4.56 -13.64
C HIS A 190 18.21 -3.21 -12.96
N ALA A 191 17.50 -2.20 -13.45
CA ALA A 191 17.47 -0.90 -12.79
C ALA A 191 16.94 -1.03 -11.34
N ARG A 192 17.61 -0.32 -10.42
CA ARG A 192 17.13 -0.21 -9.03
C ARG A 192 15.87 0.64 -8.98
N LYS A 193 14.91 0.19 -8.18
CA LYS A 193 13.66 0.91 -7.98
C LYS A 193 13.84 1.92 -6.85
N TYR A 194 13.79 3.20 -7.18
CA TYR A 194 13.88 4.33 -6.24
C TYR A 194 12.52 4.96 -6.01
N ASN A 195 11.45 4.24 -6.25
CA ASN A 195 10.09 4.73 -6.13
C ASN A 195 9.18 3.74 -5.42
N SER A 196 8.17 4.28 -4.79
CA SER A 196 6.96 3.58 -4.36
C SER A 196 5.76 4.24 -5.00
N PHE A 197 4.68 3.53 -5.14
CA PHE A 197 3.45 3.99 -5.76
C PHE A 197 2.36 4.11 -4.71
N PHE A 198 1.53 5.16 -4.81
CA PHE A 198 0.30 5.33 -4.08
C PHE A 198 -0.83 5.36 -5.10
N TRP A 199 -1.49 4.24 -5.26
CA TRP A 199 -2.73 4.18 -6.02
C TRP A 199 -3.86 4.84 -5.24
N VAL A 200 -4.67 5.62 -5.93
CA VAL A 200 -5.93 6.15 -5.42
C VAL A 200 -7.05 5.47 -6.18
N PHE A 201 -7.82 4.66 -5.49
CA PHE A 201 -8.96 3.95 -6.05
C PHE A 201 -10.26 4.45 -5.46
N ARG A 202 -11.33 4.47 -6.25
CA ARG A 202 -12.69 4.75 -5.79
C ARG A 202 -13.55 3.50 -5.95
N LYS A 203 -14.29 3.10 -4.91
CA LYS A 203 -15.36 2.11 -5.04
C LYS A 203 -16.46 2.70 -5.93
N SER A 204 -16.70 2.13 -7.09
CA SER A 204 -17.57 2.69 -8.11
C SER A 204 -18.10 1.61 -9.05
N ASP A 205 -19.32 1.80 -9.52
CA ASP A 205 -19.91 0.98 -10.57
C ASP A 205 -19.36 1.31 -11.96
N LYS A 206 -18.58 2.39 -12.11
CA LYS A 206 -17.89 2.73 -13.35
C LYS A 206 -16.84 1.67 -13.65
N ARG A 207 -16.88 1.16 -14.86
CA ARG A 207 -15.88 0.23 -15.37
C ARG A 207 -14.94 0.94 -16.32
N ILE A 208 -13.66 0.56 -16.28
CA ILE A 208 -12.69 0.95 -17.30
C ILE A 208 -12.21 -0.34 -17.95
N ASP A 209 -12.31 -0.38 -19.26
CA ASP A 209 -11.65 -1.40 -20.07
C ASP A 209 -10.33 -0.84 -20.59
N TYR A 210 -9.22 -1.40 -20.07
CA TYR A 210 -7.89 -1.05 -20.54
C TYR A 210 -7.42 -1.90 -21.73
N THR A 211 -8.20 -2.88 -22.13
CA THR A 211 -7.86 -3.77 -23.25
C THR A 211 -8.30 -3.20 -24.59
N GLY A 212 -9.20 -2.22 -24.56
CA GLY A 212 -9.71 -1.56 -25.77
C GLY A 212 -10.60 -2.47 -26.63
N ALA A 213 -11.12 -3.56 -26.06
CA ALA A 213 -12.02 -4.48 -26.73
C ALA A 213 -13.48 -4.11 -26.54
#